data_36483902e52cd913810a16d4e6eb92b8
#
_entry.id   36483902e52cd913810a16d4e6eb92b8
#
_cell.length_a   1.000
_cell.length_b   1.000
_cell.length_c   1.000
_cell.angle_alpha   90.00
_cell.angle_beta   90.00
_cell.angle_gamma   90.00
#
_symmetry.space_group_name_H-M   'P 1'
#
loop_
_entity.id
_entity.type
_entity.pdbx_description
1 polymer ?
#
loop_
_entity_poly.entity_id
_entity_poly.type
_entity_poly.pdbx_seq_one_letter_code
_entity_poly.pdbx_strand_id
1 'polypeptide(L)'
;LFTGEVDGKQLPVCDFESVKKVASKFEIKFVEKSKRLIMPVRNLYGEIITFWKYKKYGEVYINKDGKAIKHKKVLYSKERHRPPFAIAQMLEYRKNKDEYVLITEGEKDAFVAYANGIRAICIGGAGASVSLKYEYLELFRDMKVIIAGDYDKAGFEFNENLQEQLKSVAKKVVVLDWVTKSKKEGFHLFDKFDLSDYFAWKYSKTVNTQVKMFNST
;
A
#
# COMPACT_ATOMS: atom_id res chain seq x y z
N LEU A 1 -0.87 6.88 8.82
CA LEU A 1 -1.25 6.02 7.71
C LEU A 1 -1.09 6.76 6.36
N PHE A 2 -1.56 7.99 6.27
CA PHE A 2 -1.53 8.79 5.04
C PHE A 2 -0.42 9.85 5.06
N THR A 3 0.79 9.44 5.43
CA THR A 3 1.99 10.28 5.38
C THR A 3 3.14 9.48 4.79
N GLY A 4 4.05 10.15 4.08
CA GLY A 4 5.32 9.64 3.62
C GLY A 4 6.47 10.55 4.04
N GLU A 5 7.71 10.11 3.86
CA GLU A 5 8.89 10.86 4.22
C GLU A 5 9.41 11.66 3.01
N VAL A 6 9.71 12.93 3.24
CA VAL A 6 10.34 13.81 2.26
C VAL A 6 11.39 14.65 3.00
N ASP A 7 12.64 14.52 2.63
CA ASP A 7 13.77 15.23 3.25
C ASP A 7 13.76 15.14 4.79
N GLY A 8 13.54 13.93 5.32
CA GLY A 8 13.50 13.66 6.76
C GLY A 8 12.22 14.10 7.49
N LYS A 9 11.22 14.63 6.76
CA LYS A 9 9.95 15.10 7.35
C LYS A 9 8.78 14.24 6.92
N GLN A 10 7.85 14.00 7.83
CA GLN A 10 6.60 13.30 7.52
C GLN A 10 5.58 14.30 6.94
N LEU A 11 5.27 14.16 5.66
CA LEU A 11 4.32 15.01 4.94
C LEU A 11 3.07 14.22 4.53
N PRO A 12 1.90 14.90 4.35
CA PRO A 12 0.69 14.25 3.87
C PRO A 12 0.87 13.78 2.41
N VAL A 13 0.18 12.69 2.05
CA VAL A 13 0.21 12.08 0.70
C VAL A 13 -0.93 12.57 -0.19
N CYS A 14 -1.93 13.22 0.37
CA CYS A 14 -3.13 13.74 -0.32
C CYS A 14 -3.91 14.67 0.63
N ASP A 15 -4.99 15.25 0.11
CA ASP A 15 -5.92 16.07 0.91
C ASP A 15 -6.75 15.25 1.90
N PHE A 16 -7.35 15.95 2.87
CA PHE A 16 -8.12 15.32 3.95
C PHE A 16 -9.42 14.64 3.46
N GLU A 17 -10.05 15.15 2.42
CA GLU A 17 -11.27 14.56 1.88
C GLU A 17 -10.98 13.22 1.18
N SER A 18 -9.85 13.11 0.50
CA SER A 18 -9.36 11.84 -0.05
C SER A 18 -9.11 10.81 1.04
N VAL A 19 -8.51 11.22 2.17
CA VAL A 19 -8.33 10.35 3.35
C VAL A 19 -9.67 9.85 3.89
N LYS A 20 -10.66 10.75 4.05
CA LYS A 20 -12.01 10.38 4.52
C LYS A 20 -12.69 9.38 3.60
N LYS A 21 -12.62 9.59 2.27
CA LYS A 21 -13.19 8.67 1.28
C LYS A 21 -12.62 7.27 1.41
N VAL A 22 -11.29 7.16 1.55
CA VAL A 22 -10.62 5.85 1.73
C VAL A 22 -11.01 5.23 3.08
N ALA A 23 -10.99 6.01 4.16
CA ALA A 23 -11.37 5.51 5.48
C ALA A 23 -12.82 4.99 5.50
N SER A 24 -13.74 5.69 4.86
CA SER A 24 -15.13 5.26 4.70
C SER A 24 -15.24 4.00 3.84
N LYS A 25 -14.61 3.98 2.66
CA LYS A 25 -14.64 2.84 1.73
C LYS A 25 -14.18 1.54 2.37
N PHE A 26 -13.14 1.58 3.17
CA PHE A 26 -12.55 0.41 3.83
C PHE A 26 -12.99 0.24 5.28
N GLU A 27 -13.97 1.01 5.73
CA GLU A 27 -14.51 0.92 7.10
C GLU A 27 -13.41 1.05 8.18
N ILE A 28 -12.43 1.93 7.94
CA ILE A 28 -11.32 2.14 8.88
C ILE A 28 -11.85 2.88 10.10
N LYS A 29 -11.67 2.29 11.27
CA LYS A 29 -12.10 2.86 12.56
C LYS A 29 -10.92 2.94 13.53
N PHE A 30 -10.91 3.98 14.36
CA PHE A 30 -9.97 4.08 15.46
C PHE A 30 -10.58 3.46 16.72
N VAL A 31 -9.82 2.60 17.37
CA VAL A 31 -10.22 1.97 18.64
C VAL A 31 -9.41 2.54 19.78
N GLU A 32 -10.05 3.38 20.60
CA GLU A 32 -9.43 4.14 21.67
C GLU A 32 -8.68 3.26 22.67
N LYS A 33 -9.30 2.17 23.11
CA LYS A 33 -8.72 1.23 24.09
C LYS A 33 -7.35 0.66 23.65
N SER A 34 -7.20 0.36 22.36
CA SER A 34 -5.97 -0.22 21.83
C SER A 34 -5.07 0.79 21.13
N LYS A 35 -5.55 2.04 20.97
CA LYS A 35 -4.90 3.10 20.18
C LYS A 35 -4.52 2.61 18.77
N ARG A 36 -5.39 1.80 18.14
CA ARG A 36 -5.18 1.21 16.82
C ARG A 36 -6.27 1.59 15.84
N LEU A 37 -5.88 1.76 14.59
CA LEU A 37 -6.81 1.71 13.47
C LEU A 37 -7.17 0.25 13.23
N ILE A 38 -8.45 -0.02 13.01
CA ILE A 38 -8.97 -1.35 12.69
C ILE A 38 -9.75 -1.27 11.39
N MET A 39 -9.61 -2.29 10.56
CA MET A 39 -10.31 -2.43 9.29
C MET A 39 -10.67 -3.90 9.04
N PRO A 40 -11.88 -4.19 8.54
CA PRO A 40 -12.23 -5.53 8.09
C PRO A 40 -11.42 -5.93 6.85
N VAL A 41 -10.92 -7.15 6.83
CA VAL A 41 -10.30 -7.76 5.65
C VAL A 41 -11.30 -8.74 5.06
N ARG A 42 -11.64 -8.53 3.80
CA ARG A 42 -12.68 -9.29 3.10
C ARG A 42 -12.07 -10.24 2.08
N ASN A 43 -12.70 -11.39 1.90
CA ASN A 43 -12.38 -12.31 0.81
C ASN A 43 -12.96 -11.80 -0.54
N LEU A 44 -12.80 -12.59 -1.59
CA LEU A 44 -13.30 -12.28 -2.93
C LEU A 44 -14.82 -12.07 -2.99
N TYR A 45 -15.56 -12.71 -2.10
CA TYR A 45 -17.03 -12.63 -2.03
C TYR A 45 -17.53 -11.49 -1.13
N GLY A 46 -16.63 -10.69 -0.57
CA GLY A 46 -16.97 -9.57 0.32
C GLY A 46 -17.19 -9.96 1.79
N GLU A 47 -17.02 -11.24 2.16
CA GLU A 47 -17.16 -11.73 3.53
C GLU A 47 -15.98 -11.30 4.38
N ILE A 48 -16.24 -10.88 5.62
CA ILE A 48 -15.18 -10.52 6.59
C ILE A 48 -14.48 -11.79 7.06
N ILE A 49 -13.19 -11.92 6.74
CA ILE A 49 -12.37 -13.06 7.14
C ILE A 49 -11.56 -12.75 8.39
N THR A 50 -11.04 -11.53 8.49
CA THR A 50 -10.20 -11.10 9.62
C THR A 50 -10.24 -9.58 9.77
N PHE A 51 -9.51 -9.07 10.76
CA PHE A 51 -9.33 -7.64 10.95
C PHE A 51 -7.85 -7.28 10.89
N TRP A 52 -7.52 -6.32 10.03
CA TRP A 52 -6.25 -5.63 10.05
C TRP A 52 -6.25 -4.58 11.15
N LYS A 53 -5.17 -4.53 11.94
CA LYS A 53 -5.01 -3.62 13.07
C LYS A 53 -3.68 -2.93 12.97
N TYR A 54 -3.68 -1.62 12.85
CA TYR A 54 -2.49 -0.81 12.60
C TYR A 54 -2.23 0.18 13.72
N LYS A 55 -0.94 0.33 14.10
CA LYS A 55 -0.44 1.36 15.00
C LYS A 55 0.93 1.83 14.48
N LYS A 56 1.05 3.13 14.18
CA LYS A 56 2.26 3.68 13.54
C LYS A 56 3.51 3.48 14.39
N TYR A 57 3.38 3.75 15.69
CA TYR A 57 4.48 3.62 16.63
C TYR A 57 4.20 2.47 17.60
N GLY A 58 5.10 1.52 17.64
CA GLY A 58 5.05 0.47 18.65
C GLY A 58 5.53 1.06 19.99
N GLU A 59 4.68 1.05 21.00
CA GLU A 59 5.12 1.22 22.39
C GLU A 59 6.03 0.04 22.76
N VAL A 60 7.11 0.32 23.42
CA VAL A 60 7.92 -0.70 24.06
C VAL A 60 7.24 -1.01 25.40
N TYR A 61 6.94 -2.27 25.63
CA TYR A 61 6.45 -2.74 26.93
C TYR A 61 7.36 -3.83 27.47
N ILE A 62 7.40 -3.95 28.78
CA ILE A 62 8.13 -5.03 29.43
C ILE A 62 7.22 -6.25 29.51
N ASN A 63 7.64 -7.37 28.95
CA ASN A 63 6.89 -8.63 29.02
C ASN A 63 7.04 -9.28 30.43
N LYS A 64 6.37 -10.40 30.63
CA LYS A 64 6.41 -11.13 31.91
C LYS A 64 7.82 -11.62 32.29
N ASP A 65 8.70 -11.75 31.31
CA ASP A 65 10.10 -12.21 31.50
C ASP A 65 11.08 -11.02 31.65
N GLY A 66 10.59 -9.79 31.84
CA GLY A 66 11.40 -8.59 32.00
C GLY A 66 12.04 -8.07 30.70
N LYS A 67 11.68 -8.61 29.54
CA LYS A 67 12.23 -8.19 28.25
C LYS A 67 11.43 -7.04 27.63
N ALA A 68 12.13 -6.03 27.13
CA ALA A 68 11.54 -4.95 26.35
C ALA A 68 11.06 -5.48 24.98
N ILE A 69 9.75 -5.45 24.74
CA ILE A 69 9.13 -5.87 23.48
C ILE A 69 8.47 -4.68 22.81
N LYS A 70 8.79 -4.47 21.54
CA LYS A 70 8.15 -3.47 20.71
C LYS A 70 6.85 -4.04 20.12
N HIS A 71 5.74 -3.33 20.29
CA HIS A 71 4.50 -3.71 19.63
C HIS A 71 4.67 -3.76 18.10
N LYS A 72 4.15 -4.80 17.47
CA LYS A 72 4.10 -4.87 16.00
C LYS A 72 3.20 -3.76 15.45
N LYS A 73 3.67 -3.09 14.39
CA LYS A 73 2.88 -2.08 13.67
C LYS A 73 1.55 -2.65 13.19
N VAL A 74 1.62 -3.80 12.55
CA VAL A 74 0.47 -4.52 11.97
C VAL A 74 0.21 -5.80 12.76
N LEU A 75 -1.06 -6.03 13.05
CA LEU A 75 -1.57 -7.26 13.64
C LEU A 75 -2.79 -7.74 12.85
N TYR A 76 -2.92 -9.05 12.76
CA TYR A 76 -4.12 -9.72 12.26
C TYR A 76 -4.69 -10.65 13.33
N SER A 77 -5.95 -11.03 13.20
CA SER A 77 -6.50 -12.10 14.03
C SER A 77 -5.74 -13.38 13.74
N LYS A 78 -5.37 -14.13 14.78
CA LYS A 78 -4.61 -15.37 14.68
C LYS A 78 -5.40 -16.43 13.88
N GLU A 79 -4.67 -17.38 13.28
CA GLU A 79 -5.19 -18.63 12.71
C GLU A 79 -6.11 -18.50 11.48
N ARG A 80 -6.19 -17.32 10.85
CA ARG A 80 -6.97 -17.15 9.62
C ARG A 80 -6.05 -16.91 8.44
N HIS A 81 -6.32 -17.65 7.35
CA HIS A 81 -5.69 -17.34 6.07
C HIS A 81 -6.04 -15.91 5.66
N ARG A 82 -5.03 -15.12 5.37
CA ARG A 82 -5.18 -13.74 4.96
C ARG A 82 -5.30 -13.64 3.45
N PRO A 83 -6.44 -13.24 2.90
CA PRO A 83 -6.53 -12.93 1.48
C PRO A 83 -5.72 -11.66 1.19
N PRO A 84 -5.32 -11.42 -0.07
CA PRO A 84 -4.77 -10.14 -0.48
C PRO A 84 -5.71 -9.00 -0.11
N PHE A 85 -5.14 -7.89 0.37
CA PHE A 85 -5.95 -6.72 0.72
C PHE A 85 -6.63 -6.15 -0.54
N ALA A 86 -7.88 -5.75 -0.39
CA ALA A 86 -8.73 -5.23 -1.47
C ALA A 86 -8.99 -6.23 -2.62
N ILE A 87 -8.80 -7.53 -2.42
CA ILE A 87 -9.02 -8.55 -3.46
C ILE A 87 -10.45 -8.55 -3.99
N ALA A 88 -11.45 -8.23 -3.17
CA ALA A 88 -12.84 -8.10 -3.60
C ALA A 88 -13.03 -7.03 -4.69
N GLN A 89 -12.17 -6.01 -4.74
CA GLN A 89 -12.21 -4.97 -5.76
C GLN A 89 -11.78 -5.47 -7.14
N MET A 90 -11.08 -6.61 -7.22
CA MET A 90 -10.65 -7.18 -8.50
C MET A 90 -11.81 -7.52 -9.40
N LEU A 91 -12.96 -7.94 -8.87
CA LEU A 91 -14.15 -8.21 -9.66
C LEU A 91 -14.65 -6.95 -10.39
N GLU A 92 -14.54 -5.79 -9.75
CA GLU A 92 -14.86 -4.50 -10.38
C GLU A 92 -13.79 -4.07 -11.38
N TYR A 93 -12.51 -4.22 -11.02
CA TYR A 93 -11.40 -3.85 -11.92
C TYR A 93 -11.40 -4.65 -13.22
N ARG A 94 -11.83 -5.89 -13.19
CA ARG A 94 -11.95 -6.75 -14.37
C ARG A 94 -12.99 -6.29 -15.40
N LYS A 95 -13.92 -5.41 -15.03
CA LYS A 95 -14.87 -4.81 -15.98
C LYS A 95 -14.16 -3.88 -16.97
N ASN A 96 -13.03 -3.28 -16.59
CA ASN A 96 -12.19 -2.50 -17.49
C ASN A 96 -10.71 -2.97 -17.37
N LYS A 97 -10.37 -3.98 -18.17
CA LYS A 97 -9.04 -4.61 -18.18
C LYS A 97 -7.95 -3.75 -18.84
N ASP A 98 -8.32 -2.67 -19.51
CA ASP A 98 -7.36 -1.77 -20.15
C ASP A 98 -6.76 -0.75 -19.19
N GLU A 99 -7.35 -0.56 -18.02
CA GLU A 99 -6.75 0.21 -16.94
C GLU A 99 -5.82 -0.65 -16.10
N TYR A 100 -4.72 -0.03 -15.64
CA TYR A 100 -3.75 -0.71 -14.79
C TYR A 100 -4.30 -0.91 -13.37
N VAL A 101 -3.89 -2.05 -12.77
CA VAL A 101 -4.03 -2.31 -11.34
C VAL A 101 -2.64 -2.31 -10.73
N LEU A 102 -2.46 -1.55 -9.67
CA LEU A 102 -1.23 -1.48 -8.89
C LEU A 102 -1.21 -2.59 -7.84
N ILE A 103 -0.10 -3.29 -7.74
CA ILE A 103 0.17 -4.24 -6.66
C ILE A 103 1.23 -3.65 -5.75
N THR A 104 0.92 -3.52 -4.46
CA THR A 104 1.84 -3.02 -3.45
C THR A 104 2.27 -4.12 -2.49
N GLU A 105 3.41 -3.93 -1.85
CA GLU A 105 3.92 -4.82 -0.81
C GLU A 105 3.14 -4.65 0.49
N GLY A 106 2.88 -3.42 0.89
CA GLY A 106 2.20 -3.05 2.12
C GLY A 106 0.78 -2.52 1.93
N GLU A 107 -0.11 -2.78 2.90
CA GLU A 107 -1.48 -2.25 2.88
C GLU A 107 -1.50 -0.71 2.96
N LYS A 108 -0.52 -0.10 3.63
CA LYS A 108 -0.38 1.35 3.72
C LYS A 108 -0.29 1.97 2.32
N ASP A 109 0.53 1.38 1.45
CA ASP A 109 0.74 1.89 0.09
C ASP A 109 -0.48 1.69 -0.80
N ALA A 110 -1.22 0.59 -0.60
CA ALA A 110 -2.51 0.42 -1.26
C ALA A 110 -3.51 1.51 -0.85
N PHE A 111 -3.59 1.87 0.44
CA PHE A 111 -4.44 2.99 0.89
C PHE A 111 -4.01 4.32 0.27
N VAL A 112 -2.72 4.57 0.21
CA VAL A 112 -2.17 5.79 -0.41
C VAL A 112 -2.50 5.83 -1.90
N ALA A 113 -2.37 4.71 -2.61
CA ALA A 113 -2.78 4.59 -4.00
C ALA A 113 -4.28 4.93 -4.18
N TYR A 114 -5.15 4.35 -3.35
CA TYR A 114 -6.58 4.65 -3.37
C TYR A 114 -6.88 6.13 -3.11
N ALA A 115 -6.21 6.75 -2.16
CA ALA A 115 -6.38 8.17 -1.85
C ALA A 115 -5.97 9.08 -3.01
N ASN A 116 -5.11 8.58 -3.90
CA ASN A 116 -4.68 9.24 -5.12
C ASN A 116 -5.41 8.75 -6.39
N GLY A 117 -6.56 8.07 -6.23
CA GLY A 117 -7.42 7.65 -7.34
C GLY A 117 -6.90 6.45 -8.15
N ILE A 118 -5.94 5.70 -7.61
CA ILE A 118 -5.32 4.55 -8.29
C ILE A 118 -5.96 3.25 -7.82
N ARG A 119 -6.31 2.37 -8.75
CA ARG A 119 -6.75 1.01 -8.47
C ARG A 119 -5.58 0.22 -7.89
N ALA A 120 -5.72 -0.29 -6.68
CA ALA A 120 -4.64 -1.00 -6.02
C ALA A 120 -5.12 -2.24 -5.27
N ILE A 121 -4.22 -3.18 -5.08
CA ILE A 121 -4.33 -4.27 -4.11
C ILE A 121 -3.00 -4.43 -3.40
N CYS A 122 -3.03 -5.04 -2.21
CA CYS A 122 -1.81 -5.45 -1.54
C CYS A 122 -1.82 -6.96 -1.34
N ILE A 123 -0.78 -7.63 -1.79
CA ILE A 123 -0.69 -9.09 -1.66
C ILE A 123 -0.21 -9.46 -0.26
N GLY A 124 0.55 -8.58 0.37
CA GLY A 124 1.15 -8.81 1.69
C GLY A 124 2.24 -9.88 1.64
N GLY A 125 3.18 -9.78 2.53
CA GLY A 125 4.36 -10.64 2.57
C GLY A 125 5.60 -9.83 2.26
N ALA A 126 6.76 -10.36 2.64
CA ALA A 126 8.04 -9.71 2.39
C ALA A 126 8.89 -10.59 1.47
N GLY A 127 9.49 -9.97 0.47
CA GLY A 127 10.52 -10.57 -0.37
C GLY A 127 10.08 -11.82 -1.15
N ALA A 128 10.96 -12.80 -1.25
CA ALA A 128 10.82 -14.00 -2.06
C ALA A 128 9.70 -14.97 -1.60
N SER A 129 9.13 -14.78 -0.42
CA SER A 129 8.06 -15.65 0.10
C SER A 129 6.66 -15.35 -0.44
N VAL A 130 6.52 -14.31 -1.27
CA VAL A 130 5.24 -13.90 -1.83
C VAL A 130 4.79 -14.89 -2.90
N SER A 131 3.68 -15.57 -2.65
CA SER A 131 3.06 -16.47 -3.60
C SER A 131 1.56 -16.21 -3.69
N LEU A 132 1.11 -15.90 -4.89
CA LEU A 132 -0.31 -15.82 -5.19
C LEU A 132 -0.88 -17.24 -5.33
N LYS A 133 -1.92 -17.54 -4.58
CA LYS A 133 -2.70 -18.74 -4.84
C LYS A 133 -3.29 -18.69 -6.25
N TYR A 134 -3.45 -19.84 -6.86
CA TYR A 134 -4.00 -19.97 -8.22
C TYR A 134 -5.32 -19.20 -8.41
N GLU A 135 -6.23 -19.28 -7.45
CA GLU A 135 -7.51 -18.56 -7.47
C GLU A 135 -7.37 -17.03 -7.57
N TYR A 136 -6.34 -16.46 -6.96
CA TYR A 136 -6.05 -15.02 -7.04
C TYR A 136 -5.27 -14.68 -8.30
N LEU A 137 -4.38 -15.57 -8.75
CA LEU A 137 -3.60 -15.38 -9.97
C LEU A 137 -4.52 -15.24 -11.19
N GLU A 138 -5.56 -16.05 -11.28
CA GLU A 138 -6.55 -16.01 -12.36
C GLU A 138 -7.34 -14.69 -12.44
N LEU A 139 -7.44 -13.95 -11.34
CA LEU A 139 -8.08 -12.64 -11.36
C LEU A 139 -7.32 -11.61 -12.20
N PHE A 140 -6.03 -11.83 -12.45
CA PHE A 140 -5.19 -10.95 -13.28
C PHE A 140 -5.19 -11.34 -14.77
N ARG A 141 -5.89 -12.40 -15.15
CA ARG A 141 -5.93 -12.84 -16.54
C ARG A 141 -6.38 -11.72 -17.48
N ASP A 142 -5.54 -11.43 -18.49
CA ASP A 142 -5.70 -10.38 -19.50
C ASP A 142 -5.65 -8.94 -18.93
N MET A 143 -5.28 -8.73 -17.69
CA MET A 143 -5.18 -7.41 -17.08
C MET A 143 -3.81 -6.77 -17.29
N LYS A 144 -3.75 -5.45 -17.20
CA LYS A 144 -2.50 -4.68 -17.13
C LYS A 144 -2.17 -4.43 -15.66
N VAL A 145 -0.96 -4.76 -15.26
CA VAL A 145 -0.51 -4.72 -13.86
C VAL A 145 0.74 -3.86 -13.73
N ILE A 146 0.80 -3.06 -12.68
CA ILE A 146 2.02 -2.40 -12.21
C ILE A 146 2.38 -3.01 -10.85
N ILE A 147 3.61 -3.45 -10.67
CA ILE A 147 4.13 -3.93 -9.39
C ILE A 147 5.00 -2.84 -8.78
N ALA A 148 4.75 -2.47 -7.53
CA ALA A 148 5.46 -1.42 -6.80
C ALA A 148 5.89 -1.95 -5.43
N GLY A 149 7.03 -2.62 -5.39
CA GLY A 149 7.74 -2.92 -4.15
C GLY A 149 8.55 -1.72 -3.67
N ASP A 150 8.94 -1.74 -2.41
CA ASP A 150 9.78 -0.73 -1.79
C ASP A 150 11.17 -0.68 -2.43
N TYR A 151 11.86 0.45 -2.32
CA TYR A 151 13.23 0.60 -2.82
C TYR A 151 14.23 0.02 -1.82
N ASP A 152 14.17 -1.30 -1.65
CA ASP A 152 15.13 -2.08 -0.87
C ASP A 152 15.23 -3.51 -1.43
N LYS A 153 16.10 -4.33 -0.84
CA LYS A 153 16.31 -5.70 -1.28
C LYS A 153 15.02 -6.53 -1.26
N ALA A 154 14.20 -6.39 -0.22
CA ALA A 154 12.95 -7.16 -0.09
C ALA A 154 11.94 -6.75 -1.16
N GLY A 155 11.82 -5.45 -1.45
CA GLY A 155 10.97 -4.93 -2.51
C GLY A 155 11.42 -5.36 -3.91
N PHE A 156 12.72 -5.47 -4.17
CA PHE A 156 13.21 -6.00 -5.44
C PHE A 156 12.87 -7.49 -5.60
N GLU A 157 13.09 -8.32 -4.57
CA GLU A 157 12.70 -9.73 -4.58
C GLU A 157 11.18 -9.92 -4.72
N PHE A 158 10.38 -9.04 -4.09
CA PHE A 158 8.93 -8.99 -4.25
C PHE A 158 8.54 -8.73 -5.71
N ASN A 159 9.16 -7.72 -6.33
CA ASN A 159 8.90 -7.34 -7.72
C ASN A 159 9.20 -8.48 -8.69
N GLU A 160 10.39 -9.09 -8.57
CA GLU A 160 10.83 -10.21 -9.44
C GLU A 160 9.91 -11.41 -9.30
N ASN A 161 9.58 -11.81 -8.08
CA ASN A 161 8.74 -12.96 -7.80
C ASN A 161 7.32 -12.78 -8.38
N LEU A 162 6.69 -11.63 -8.17
CA LEU A 162 5.37 -11.37 -8.71
C LEU A 162 5.36 -11.21 -10.22
N GLN A 163 6.39 -10.59 -10.79
CA GLN A 163 6.52 -10.50 -12.25
C GLN A 163 6.57 -11.89 -12.87
N GLU A 164 7.34 -12.81 -12.29
CA GLU A 164 7.42 -14.20 -12.77
C GLU A 164 6.07 -14.90 -12.70
N GLN A 165 5.33 -14.77 -11.61
CA GLN A 165 4.02 -15.39 -11.46
C GLN A 165 2.97 -14.81 -12.42
N LEU A 166 2.98 -13.50 -12.62
CA LEU A 166 1.95 -12.80 -13.40
C LEU A 166 2.18 -12.82 -14.90
N LYS A 167 3.43 -13.00 -15.36
CA LYS A 167 3.76 -12.97 -16.80
C LYS A 167 2.99 -14.00 -17.65
N SER A 168 2.57 -15.11 -17.04
CA SER A 168 1.85 -16.19 -17.74
C SER A 168 0.34 -15.95 -17.88
N VAL A 169 -0.22 -15.00 -17.10
CA VAL A 169 -1.67 -14.75 -17.05
C VAL A 169 -2.05 -13.32 -17.41
N ALA A 170 -1.26 -12.34 -17.03
CA ALA A 170 -1.57 -10.93 -17.27
C ALA A 170 -1.25 -10.52 -18.72
N LYS A 171 -2.04 -9.59 -19.27
CA LYS A 171 -1.81 -8.99 -20.60
C LYS A 171 -0.51 -8.19 -20.64
N LYS A 172 -0.19 -7.52 -19.55
CA LYS A 172 1.03 -6.70 -19.39
C LYS A 172 1.40 -6.59 -17.92
N VAL A 173 2.67 -6.80 -17.63
CA VAL A 173 3.24 -6.59 -16.30
C VAL A 173 4.35 -5.56 -16.41
N VAL A 174 4.29 -4.52 -15.57
CA VAL A 174 5.31 -3.47 -15.48
C VAL A 174 5.78 -3.41 -14.04
N VAL A 175 7.07 -3.43 -13.82
CA VAL A 175 7.67 -3.15 -12.51
C VAL A 175 7.96 -1.67 -12.43
N LEU A 176 7.59 -1.03 -11.32
CA LEU A 176 7.87 0.37 -11.07
C LEU A 176 9.36 0.55 -10.80
N ASP A 177 10.06 1.18 -11.74
CA ASP A 177 11.48 1.50 -11.62
C ASP A 177 11.64 2.86 -10.92
N TRP A 178 11.93 2.80 -9.62
CA TRP A 178 12.14 3.98 -8.78
C TRP A 178 13.33 4.83 -9.23
N VAL A 179 14.41 4.20 -9.74
CA VAL A 179 15.61 4.91 -10.17
C VAL A 179 15.33 5.76 -11.40
N THR A 180 14.75 5.15 -12.43
CA THR A 180 14.38 5.87 -13.66
C THR A 180 13.34 6.95 -13.37
N LYS A 181 12.35 6.64 -12.51
CA LYS A 181 11.31 7.59 -12.13
C LYS A 181 11.87 8.78 -11.35
N SER A 182 12.78 8.54 -10.40
CA SER A 182 13.46 9.59 -9.63
C SER A 182 14.25 10.54 -10.53
N LYS A 183 15.06 9.99 -11.44
CA LYS A 183 15.81 10.80 -12.41
C LYS A 183 14.92 11.67 -13.30
N LYS A 184 13.78 11.12 -13.72
CA LYS A 184 12.82 11.81 -14.60
C LYS A 184 12.05 12.92 -13.88
N GLU A 185 11.63 12.68 -12.64
CA GLU A 185 10.72 13.56 -11.89
C GLU A 185 11.44 14.44 -10.85
N GLY A 186 12.69 14.11 -10.49
CA GLY A 186 13.55 14.93 -9.64
C GLY A 186 13.27 14.78 -8.13
N PHE A 187 12.85 13.60 -7.66
CA PHE A 187 12.77 13.32 -6.23
C PHE A 187 14.00 12.55 -5.74
N HIS A 188 14.28 12.67 -4.46
CA HIS A 188 15.40 11.95 -3.83
C HIS A 188 15.01 10.54 -3.44
N LEU A 189 15.83 9.55 -3.82
CA LEU A 189 15.70 8.16 -3.38
C LEU A 189 16.58 7.90 -2.16
N PHE A 190 16.04 7.14 -1.21
CA PHE A 190 16.74 6.64 -0.04
C PHE A 190 16.34 5.17 0.21
N ASP A 191 17.07 4.47 1.06
CA ASP A 191 16.76 3.10 1.43
C ASP A 191 15.34 2.98 2.00
N LYS A 192 14.56 2.00 1.54
CA LYS A 192 13.14 1.78 1.86
C LYS A 192 12.17 2.86 1.40
N PHE A 193 12.55 3.65 0.39
CA PHE A 193 11.61 4.56 -0.25
C PHE A 193 10.41 3.78 -0.79
N ASP A 194 9.22 4.23 -0.43
CA ASP A 194 7.96 3.57 -0.76
C ASP A 194 7.00 4.47 -1.56
N LEU A 195 5.87 3.91 -1.91
CA LEU A 195 4.82 4.64 -2.64
C LEU A 195 4.28 5.82 -1.83
N SER A 196 4.26 5.74 -0.51
CA SER A 196 3.81 6.83 0.35
C SER A 196 4.78 8.01 0.31
N ASP A 197 6.08 7.75 0.24
CA ASP A 197 7.10 8.79 0.14
C ASP A 197 7.00 9.52 -1.21
N TYR A 198 6.79 8.77 -2.29
CA TYR A 198 6.56 9.34 -3.61
C TYR A 198 5.33 10.27 -3.63
N PHE A 199 4.20 9.84 -3.09
CA PHE A 199 2.99 10.65 -3.08
C PHE A 199 3.09 11.84 -2.13
N ALA A 200 3.81 11.72 -1.01
CA ALA A 200 4.09 12.85 -0.11
C ALA A 200 4.92 13.91 -0.83
N TRP A 201 5.96 13.52 -1.55
CA TRP A 201 6.75 14.42 -2.39
C TRP A 201 5.89 15.09 -3.47
N LYS A 202 5.11 14.31 -4.21
CA LYS A 202 4.26 14.81 -5.29
C LYS A 202 3.21 15.80 -4.77
N TYR A 203 2.54 15.49 -3.66
CA TYR A 203 1.55 16.35 -3.04
C TYR A 203 2.16 17.66 -2.52
N SER A 204 3.34 17.60 -1.91
CA SER A 204 4.06 18.80 -1.44
C SER A 204 4.39 19.78 -2.56
N LYS A 205 4.73 19.27 -3.75
CA LYS A 205 4.96 20.10 -4.94
C LYS A 205 3.69 20.83 -5.38
N THR A 206 2.55 20.13 -5.38
CA THR A 206 1.26 20.70 -5.76
C THR A 206 0.83 21.82 -4.80
N VAL A 207 0.94 21.60 -3.50
CA VAL A 207 0.60 22.58 -2.47
C VAL A 207 1.51 23.80 -2.55
N ASN A 208 2.82 23.59 -2.69
CA ASN A 208 3.78 24.70 -2.82
C ASN A 208 3.54 25.56 -4.07
N THR A 209 3.09 24.95 -5.16
CA THR A 209 2.74 25.69 -6.39
C THR A 209 1.49 26.55 -6.18
N GLN A 210 0.47 26.02 -5.51
CA GLN A 210 -0.74 26.77 -5.18
C GLN A 210 -0.45 27.96 -4.24
N VAL A 211 0.34 27.76 -3.20
CA VAL A 211 0.74 28.85 -2.28
C VAL A 211 1.51 29.96 -3.01
N LYS A 212 2.41 29.62 -3.93
CA LYS A 212 3.13 30.62 -4.73
C LYS A 212 2.20 31.42 -5.64
N MET A 213 1.20 30.79 -6.26
CA MET A 213 0.21 31.48 -7.09
C MET A 213 -0.62 32.49 -6.26
N PHE A 214 -1.04 32.11 -5.06
CA PHE A 214 -1.80 33.00 -4.16
C PHE A 214 -0.98 34.21 -3.67
N ASN A 215 0.34 34.05 -3.49
CA ASN A 215 1.22 35.14 -3.03
C ASN A 215 1.73 36.06 -4.17
N SER A 216 1.43 35.73 -5.42
CA SER A 216 1.83 36.52 -6.61
C SER A 216 0.65 37.29 -7.22
N THR A 217 -0.54 37.22 -6.63
CA THR A 217 -1.72 38.05 -6.92
C THR A 217 -1.92 39.10 -5.85
#